data_200ab9a35a7121f588820ab65d5dbce8
#
_entry.id   200ab9a35a7121f588820ab65d5dbce8
#
_cell.length_a   1.000
_cell.length_b   1.000
_cell.length_c   1.000
_cell.angle_alpha   90.00
_cell.angle_beta   90.00
_cell.angle_gamma   90.00
#
_symmetry.space_group_name_H-M   'P 1'
#
loop_
_entity.id
_entity.type
_entity.pdbx_description
1 polymer ?
#
loop_
_entity_poly.entity_id
_entity_poly.type
_entity_poly.pdbx_seq_one_letter_code
_entity_poly.pdbx_strand_id
1 'polypeptide(L)'
;REGAEYQATIASRIQPFGDVYMPGEEQAAAAPTAATLAEPEPVAAALSGPQVYNGACLACHGAGIGGAPILGDADAWAARIAQGMDVLKDHAIKGFQGSAGYMPAKGGRVDLSDEEVANAVEYMVSESQ
;
A
#
# COMPACT_ATOMS: atom_id res chain seq x y z
N ARG A 1 11.82 13.42 37.69
CA ARG A 1 10.75 13.13 38.67
C ARG A 1 10.30 11.71 38.56
N GLU A 2 10.82 10.94 39.44
CA GLU A 2 10.69 9.50 39.40
C GLU A 2 9.73 9.04 40.49
N GLY A 3 8.44 9.30 40.27
CA GLY A 3 7.40 8.74 41.09
C GLY A 3 7.23 7.25 40.76
N ALA A 4 6.88 6.45 41.76
CA ALA A 4 6.63 5.01 41.59
C ALA A 4 5.59 4.75 40.48
N GLU A 5 4.64 5.65 40.29
CA GLU A 5 3.64 5.59 39.22
C GLU A 5 4.24 5.73 37.81
N TYR A 6 5.24 6.60 37.66
CA TYR A 6 5.94 6.78 36.40
C TYR A 6 6.76 5.54 36.02
N GLN A 7 7.46 4.96 36.98
CA GLN A 7 8.22 3.73 36.80
C GLN A 7 7.30 2.55 36.45
N ALA A 8 6.15 2.44 37.08
CA ALA A 8 5.15 1.41 36.76
C ALA A 8 4.61 1.57 35.33
N THR A 9 4.39 2.81 34.87
CA THR A 9 3.91 3.10 33.51
C THR A 9 4.96 2.72 32.46
N ILE A 10 6.23 3.00 32.72
CA ILE A 10 7.31 2.60 31.82
C ILE A 10 7.44 1.08 31.79
N ALA A 11 7.42 0.41 32.93
CA ALA A 11 7.51 -1.03 33.01
C ALA A 11 6.40 -1.74 32.21
N SER A 12 5.18 -1.21 32.27
CA SER A 12 4.05 -1.77 31.52
C SER A 12 4.17 -1.57 29.99
N ARG A 13 4.83 -0.50 29.55
CA ARG A 13 5.05 -0.21 28.13
C ARG A 13 6.17 -1.01 27.50
N ILE A 14 7.13 -1.45 28.28
CA ILE A 14 8.30 -2.21 27.82
C ILE A 14 8.23 -3.70 28.16
N GLN A 15 7.08 -4.18 28.62
CA GLN A 15 6.92 -5.61 28.83
C GLN A 15 7.15 -6.37 27.52
N PRO A 16 8.06 -7.35 27.52
CA PRO A 16 8.24 -8.17 26.33
C PRO A 16 6.99 -9.00 26.06
N PHE A 17 6.60 -9.07 24.82
CA PHE A 17 5.54 -9.96 24.36
C PHE A 17 6.07 -11.40 24.36
N GLY A 18 5.63 -12.19 25.32
CA GLY A 18 5.93 -13.61 25.42
C GLY A 18 6.84 -13.99 26.56
N ASP A 19 6.65 -15.19 27.05
CA ASP A 19 7.47 -15.81 28.09
C ASP A 19 8.68 -16.48 27.45
N VAL A 20 9.86 -16.21 28.01
CA VAL A 20 11.08 -16.90 27.60
C VAL A 20 11.11 -18.28 28.28
N TYR A 21 11.03 -19.34 27.50
CA TYR A 21 11.18 -20.70 27.97
C TYR A 21 12.60 -20.98 28.40
N MET A 22 12.76 -21.35 29.65
CA MET A 22 14.02 -21.91 30.15
C MET A 22 13.98 -23.45 30.05
N PRO A 23 15.01 -24.10 29.52
CA PRO A 23 15.05 -25.55 29.45
C PRO A 23 15.06 -26.13 30.88
N GLY A 24 14.00 -26.83 31.25
CA GLY A 24 13.88 -27.46 32.57
C GLY A 24 12.58 -27.16 33.34
N GLU A 25 11.76 -26.26 32.90
CA GLU A 25 10.39 -26.09 33.43
C GLU A 25 9.40 -26.95 32.64
N GLU A 26 9.11 -28.12 33.18
CA GLU A 26 7.98 -28.92 32.73
C GLU A 26 6.68 -28.21 33.15
N GLN A 27 6.13 -27.43 32.26
CA GLN A 27 4.79 -26.96 32.44
C GLN A 27 3.82 -28.12 32.17
N ALA A 28 3.04 -28.44 33.19
CA ALA A 28 1.95 -29.40 33.07
C ALA A 28 1.11 -29.04 31.85
N ALA A 29 1.01 -29.97 30.90
CA ALA A 29 0.29 -29.86 29.68
C ALA A 29 -1.16 -29.39 29.94
N ALA A 30 -1.45 -28.13 29.70
CA ALA A 30 -2.78 -27.74 29.39
C ALA A 30 -3.12 -28.39 28.05
N ALA A 31 -4.10 -29.27 28.04
CA ALA A 31 -4.60 -29.92 26.84
C ALA A 31 -4.82 -28.90 25.74
N PRO A 32 -4.53 -29.23 24.49
CA PRO A 32 -4.86 -28.34 23.38
C PRO A 32 -6.38 -28.21 23.33
N THR A 33 -6.89 -27.10 23.82
CA THR A 33 -8.21 -26.66 23.42
C THR A 33 -8.19 -26.58 21.91
N ALA A 34 -9.13 -27.27 21.30
CA ALA A 34 -9.35 -27.37 19.87
C ALA A 34 -8.94 -26.06 19.18
N ALA A 35 -8.06 -26.20 18.20
CA ALA A 35 -7.73 -25.11 17.31
C ALA A 35 -9.06 -24.53 16.79
N THR A 36 -9.45 -23.42 17.34
CA THR A 36 -10.38 -22.53 16.67
C THR A 36 -9.67 -22.22 15.37
N LEU A 37 -10.25 -22.69 14.27
CA LEU A 37 -9.85 -22.30 12.94
C LEU A 37 -9.69 -20.78 13.00
N ALA A 38 -8.48 -20.30 12.84
CA ALA A 38 -8.22 -18.87 12.74
C ALA A 38 -9.19 -18.36 11.69
N GLU A 39 -10.17 -17.59 12.12
CA GLU A 39 -10.98 -16.80 11.22
C GLU A 39 -9.97 -16.06 10.31
N PRO A 40 -10.08 -16.17 8.98
CA PRO A 40 -9.12 -15.51 8.12
C PRO A 40 -9.11 -14.05 8.52
N GLU A 41 -7.95 -13.56 8.95
CA GLU A 41 -7.79 -12.14 9.22
C GLU A 41 -8.36 -11.39 8.00
N PRO A 42 -9.19 -10.36 8.18
CA PRO A 42 -9.73 -9.64 7.06
C PRO A 42 -8.54 -9.16 6.23
N VAL A 43 -8.34 -9.77 5.07
CA VAL A 43 -7.38 -9.28 4.09
C VAL A 43 -7.70 -7.81 3.92
N ALA A 44 -6.78 -6.94 4.27
CA ALA A 44 -6.97 -5.51 4.16
C ALA A 44 -7.53 -5.25 2.75
N ALA A 45 -8.72 -4.67 2.68
CA ALA A 45 -9.34 -4.42 1.38
C ALA A 45 -8.37 -3.59 0.54
N ALA A 46 -8.19 -3.98 -0.72
CA ALA A 46 -7.32 -3.27 -1.65
C ALA A 46 -7.68 -1.78 -1.65
N LEU A 47 -6.66 -0.94 -1.67
CA LEU A 47 -6.85 0.52 -1.70
C LEU A 47 -7.65 0.92 -2.94
N SER A 48 -8.54 1.88 -2.76
CA SER A 48 -9.32 2.44 -3.87
C SER A 48 -8.44 3.29 -4.80
N GLY A 49 -8.89 3.49 -6.04
CA GLY A 49 -8.20 4.33 -7.00
C GLY A 49 -7.76 5.70 -6.48
N PRO A 50 -8.66 6.51 -5.87
CA PRO A 50 -8.30 7.79 -5.26
C PRO A 50 -7.26 7.68 -4.15
N GLN A 51 -7.32 6.64 -3.32
CA GLN A 51 -6.36 6.44 -2.24
C GLN A 51 -4.96 6.15 -2.77
N VAL A 52 -4.85 5.27 -3.77
CA VAL A 52 -3.58 4.96 -4.43
C VAL A 52 -3.05 6.18 -5.18
N TYR A 53 -3.92 6.89 -5.91
CA TYR A 53 -3.55 8.12 -6.61
C TYR A 53 -2.91 9.14 -5.65
N ASN A 54 -3.58 9.44 -4.54
CA ASN A 54 -3.07 10.40 -3.56
C ASN A 54 -1.76 9.96 -2.89
N GLY A 55 -1.57 8.65 -2.71
CA GLY A 55 -0.39 8.10 -2.03
C GLY A 55 0.83 7.84 -2.92
N ALA A 56 0.62 7.64 -4.22
CA ALA A 56 1.68 7.19 -5.13
C ALA A 56 1.81 8.01 -6.43
N CYS A 57 0.71 8.51 -6.96
CA CYS A 57 0.67 9.08 -8.31
C CYS A 57 0.67 10.62 -8.32
N LEU A 58 0.06 11.23 -7.31
CA LEU A 58 -0.15 12.68 -7.20
C LEU A 58 1.15 13.48 -7.32
N ALA A 59 2.25 12.98 -6.79
CA ALA A 59 3.53 13.68 -6.79
C ALA A 59 3.97 14.08 -8.22
N CYS A 60 3.73 13.25 -9.20
CA CYS A 60 4.06 13.52 -10.60
C CYS A 60 2.83 13.96 -11.41
N HIS A 61 1.73 13.25 -11.31
CA HIS A 61 0.51 13.49 -12.09
C HIS A 61 -0.35 14.66 -11.61
N GLY A 62 -0.09 15.19 -10.43
CA GLY A 62 -0.75 16.40 -9.94
C GLY A 62 -0.13 17.69 -10.48
N ALA A 63 1.17 17.68 -10.80
CA ALA A 63 1.91 18.85 -11.24
C ALA A 63 2.60 18.70 -12.62
N GLY A 64 2.46 17.54 -13.27
CA GLY A 64 3.09 17.26 -14.57
C GLY A 64 4.61 17.07 -14.49
N ILE A 65 5.13 16.63 -13.35
CA ILE A 65 6.57 16.44 -13.15
C ILE A 65 7.08 15.32 -14.05
N GLY A 66 8.24 15.55 -14.68
CA GLY A 66 8.88 14.56 -15.54
C GLY A 66 8.09 14.21 -16.81
N GLY A 67 7.19 15.09 -17.25
CA GLY A 67 6.37 14.86 -18.44
C GLY A 67 5.14 13.98 -18.15
N ALA A 68 4.78 13.78 -16.88
CA ALA A 68 3.58 13.05 -16.50
C ALA A 68 2.31 13.82 -16.95
N PRO A 69 1.32 13.14 -17.52
CA PRO A 69 0.03 13.78 -17.85
C PRO A 69 -0.68 14.16 -16.56
N ILE A 70 -1.11 15.42 -16.49
CA ILE A 70 -1.81 15.94 -15.31
C ILE A 70 -3.21 15.34 -15.23
N LEU A 71 -3.65 14.99 -14.03
CA LEU A 71 -5.01 14.51 -13.80
C LEU A 71 -6.03 15.58 -14.24
N GLY A 72 -7.03 15.19 -15.00
CA GLY A 72 -8.07 16.08 -15.53
C GLY A 72 -7.71 16.80 -16.80
N ASP A 73 -6.51 16.64 -17.34
CA ASP A 73 -6.09 17.20 -18.62
C ASP A 73 -6.49 16.25 -19.77
N ALA A 74 -7.70 16.43 -20.29
CA ALA A 74 -8.25 15.58 -21.33
C ALA A 74 -7.37 15.53 -22.59
N ASP A 75 -6.73 16.62 -22.97
CA ASP A 75 -5.87 16.68 -24.15
C ASP A 75 -4.59 15.84 -23.95
N ALA A 76 -3.96 15.92 -22.78
CA ALA A 76 -2.80 15.11 -22.44
C ALA A 76 -3.14 13.62 -22.33
N TRP A 77 -4.35 13.30 -21.91
CA TRP A 77 -4.81 11.92 -21.74
C TRP A 77 -5.40 11.29 -23.00
N ALA A 78 -5.93 12.07 -23.95
CA ALA A 78 -6.64 11.54 -25.11
C ALA A 78 -5.81 10.50 -25.91
N ALA A 79 -4.56 10.84 -26.27
CA ALA A 79 -3.69 9.94 -27.00
C ALA A 79 -3.28 8.70 -26.20
N ARG A 80 -3.23 8.82 -24.87
CA ARG A 80 -2.91 7.72 -23.95
C ARG A 80 -4.10 6.77 -23.80
N ILE A 81 -5.28 7.31 -23.60
CA ILE A 81 -6.55 6.56 -23.52
C ILE A 81 -6.81 5.79 -24.82
N ALA A 82 -6.46 6.37 -25.98
CA ALA A 82 -6.60 5.72 -27.28
C ALA A 82 -5.77 4.43 -27.44
N GLN A 83 -4.72 4.24 -26.63
CA GLN A 83 -3.93 3.01 -26.60
C GLN A 83 -4.67 1.84 -25.94
N GLY A 84 -5.65 2.12 -25.14
CA GLY A 84 -6.44 1.14 -24.40
C GLY A 84 -6.07 1.04 -22.91
N MET A 85 -7.04 0.68 -22.11
CA MET A 85 -6.90 0.59 -20.65
C MET A 85 -5.84 -0.43 -20.21
N ASP A 86 -5.75 -1.57 -20.89
CA ASP A 86 -4.78 -2.62 -20.58
C ASP A 86 -3.35 -2.13 -20.74
N VAL A 87 -3.07 -1.34 -21.78
CA VAL A 87 -1.75 -0.75 -22.01
C VAL A 87 -1.42 0.26 -20.93
N LEU A 88 -2.37 1.09 -20.53
CA LEU A 88 -2.18 2.08 -19.45
C LEU A 88 -1.88 1.40 -18.10
N LYS A 89 -2.62 0.35 -17.79
CA LYS A 89 -2.38 -0.46 -16.57
C LYS A 89 -1.01 -1.13 -16.59
N ASP A 90 -0.64 -1.72 -17.71
CA ASP A 90 0.67 -2.36 -17.88
C ASP A 90 1.82 -1.36 -17.69
N HIS A 91 1.71 -0.17 -18.29
CA HIS A 91 2.70 0.90 -18.12
C HIS A 91 2.80 1.39 -16.67
N ALA A 92 1.68 1.49 -15.97
CA ALA A 92 1.67 1.90 -14.57
C ALA A 92 2.28 0.82 -13.64
N ILE A 93 2.03 -0.45 -13.93
CA ILE A 93 2.51 -1.57 -13.11
C ILE A 93 4.00 -1.83 -13.34
N LYS A 94 4.43 -1.87 -14.59
CA LYS A 94 5.81 -2.21 -14.99
C LYS A 94 6.75 -1.02 -15.11
N GLY A 95 6.18 0.19 -15.17
CA GLY A 95 6.90 1.39 -15.53
C GLY A 95 6.93 1.62 -17.04
N PHE A 96 7.18 2.85 -17.44
CA PHE A 96 7.19 3.23 -18.85
C PHE A 96 8.20 4.33 -19.14
N GLN A 97 9.01 4.13 -20.19
CA GLN A 97 9.89 5.13 -20.74
C GLN A 97 9.32 5.64 -22.06
N GLY A 98 8.81 6.85 -22.04
CA GLY A 98 8.25 7.51 -23.23
C GLY A 98 9.12 8.68 -23.72
N SER A 99 8.64 9.32 -24.80
CA SER A 99 9.27 10.54 -25.33
C SER A 99 9.10 11.75 -24.40
N ALA A 100 8.04 11.77 -23.59
CA ALA A 100 7.74 12.84 -22.65
C ALA A 100 8.50 12.69 -21.33
N GLY A 101 8.91 11.48 -20.94
CA GLY A 101 9.61 11.22 -19.71
C GLY A 101 9.54 9.77 -19.26
N TYR A 102 9.91 9.54 -18.02
CA TYR A 102 9.96 8.22 -17.41
C TYR A 102 8.96 8.11 -16.26
N MET A 103 8.15 7.05 -16.30
CA MET A 103 7.28 6.66 -15.20
C MET A 103 7.85 5.43 -14.50
N PRO A 104 8.19 5.50 -13.22
CA PRO A 104 8.66 4.33 -12.48
C PRO A 104 7.52 3.33 -12.26
N ALA A 105 7.87 2.05 -12.14
CA ALA A 105 6.90 1.01 -11.84
C ALA A 105 6.11 1.36 -10.56
N LYS A 106 4.79 1.28 -10.65
CA LYS A 106 3.86 1.56 -9.54
C LYS A 106 4.06 2.94 -8.88
N GLY A 107 4.52 3.93 -9.65
CA GLY A 107 4.85 5.25 -9.11
C GLY A 107 5.99 5.24 -8.08
N GLY A 108 6.85 4.23 -8.09
CA GLY A 108 7.90 4.00 -7.10
C GLY A 108 7.43 3.26 -5.84
N ARG A 109 6.15 2.92 -5.73
CA ARG A 109 5.54 2.20 -4.61
C ARG A 109 5.39 0.71 -4.92
N VAL A 110 6.49 -0.02 -4.81
CA VAL A 110 6.53 -1.46 -5.10
C VAL A 110 5.74 -2.33 -4.10
N ASP A 111 5.34 -1.75 -3.00
CA ASP A 111 4.46 -2.35 -1.99
C ASP A 111 2.99 -2.46 -2.44
N LEU A 112 2.58 -1.66 -3.43
CA LEU A 112 1.23 -1.72 -3.97
C LEU A 112 1.02 -2.98 -4.81
N SER A 113 -0.17 -3.57 -4.70
CA SER A 113 -0.58 -4.67 -5.59
C SER A 113 -0.87 -4.15 -7.01
N ASP A 114 -0.86 -5.06 -7.97
CA ASP A 114 -1.20 -4.73 -9.35
C ASP A 114 -2.66 -4.26 -9.47
N GLU A 115 -3.55 -4.82 -8.66
CA GLU A 115 -4.96 -4.43 -8.58
C GLU A 115 -5.11 -2.99 -8.07
N GLU A 116 -4.42 -2.63 -7.00
CA GLU A 116 -4.44 -1.27 -6.46
C GLU A 116 -3.94 -0.24 -7.48
N VAL A 117 -2.86 -0.56 -8.18
CA VAL A 117 -2.36 0.31 -9.28
C VAL A 117 -3.37 0.39 -10.42
N ALA A 118 -4.00 -0.72 -10.80
CA ALA A 118 -5.04 -0.73 -11.83
C ALA A 118 -6.24 0.15 -11.44
N ASN A 119 -6.68 0.10 -10.18
CA ASN A 119 -7.73 0.97 -9.64
C ASN A 119 -7.36 2.45 -9.76
N ALA A 120 -6.12 2.81 -9.50
CA ALA A 120 -5.63 4.18 -9.65
C ALA A 120 -5.64 4.63 -11.11
N VAL A 121 -5.24 3.77 -12.05
CA VAL A 121 -5.28 4.07 -13.49
C VAL A 121 -6.71 4.31 -13.96
N GLU A 122 -7.66 3.47 -13.56
CA GLU A 122 -9.07 3.64 -13.90
C GLU A 122 -9.62 4.96 -13.36
N TYR A 123 -9.29 5.31 -12.12
CA TYR A 123 -9.66 6.58 -11.53
C TYR A 123 -9.09 7.76 -12.33
N MET A 124 -7.79 7.74 -12.65
CA MET A 124 -7.14 8.82 -13.39
C MET A 124 -7.72 8.99 -14.78
N VAL A 125 -8.05 7.90 -15.47
CA VAL A 125 -8.71 7.94 -16.79
C VAL A 125 -10.11 8.50 -16.69
N SER A 126 -10.90 8.09 -15.69
CA SER A 126 -12.26 8.58 -15.50
C SER A 126 -12.33 10.08 -15.22
N GLU A 127 -11.34 10.61 -14.51
CA GLU A 127 -11.24 12.04 -14.19
C GLU A 127 -10.69 12.90 -15.35
N SER A 128 -10.18 12.24 -16.39
CA SER A 128 -9.46 12.90 -17.50
C SER A 128 -10.11 12.69 -18.88
N GLN A 129 -11.38 12.27 -18.89
CA GLN A 129 -12.19 12.11 -20.12
C GLN A 129 -13.07 13.33 -20.42
#